data_5988639c38d270aaf6d6a40c3577d5a6
#
_entry.id   5988639c38d270aaf6d6a40c3577d5a6
#
_cell.length_a   1.000
_cell.length_b   1.000
_cell.length_c   1.000
_cell.angle_alpha   90.00
_cell.angle_beta   90.00
_cell.angle_gamma   90.00
#
_symmetry.space_group_name_H-M   'P 1'
#
loop_
_entity.id
_entity.type
_entity.pdbx_description
1 polymer ?
#
loop_
_entity_poly.entity_id
_entity_poly.type
_entity_poly.pdbx_seq_one_letter_code
_entity_poly.pdbx_strand_id
1 'polypeptide(L)'
;MRDLTVLSTACGAIFMPGFFRCLKENHERNIKIIGCDISDGKFMTAIVDVYYKVPRYTESDYIDKIIEICVNENVDVVFPQISMELELFRSRLSDFERIGVKVAVSSKDTLAVANNKYLLYETMKYNGLETPSYYKVRSKETLTDAVKALGYPQKNVCIKVADSSGSRGIRIISANKSKADIFLHEKPSSLFVTLGEMISIINECAKRKKLPDLFAMEAMPGCEYTVDLLADKGKVLCFAGRRNTVSSMSIAQESIVEEQPGAFRLCEQIVSLLELDGNLGFDFMMNANDEPVFTDLNPRITATIVLYAAAGVNFPYLRVKQLLNEELPVVKAKTGVSLIRKYNDVLVSREGNVIEL
;
A
#
# COMPACT_ATOMS: atom_id res chain seq x y z
N MET A 1 26.99 -13.81 -7.34
CA MET A 1 26.35 -13.70 -5.99
C MET A 1 25.74 -15.05 -5.64
N ARG A 2 25.56 -15.40 -4.34
CA ARG A 2 24.88 -16.66 -3.97
C ARG A 2 23.39 -16.58 -4.29
N ASP A 3 22.78 -17.72 -4.55
CA ASP A 3 21.33 -17.86 -4.66
C ASP A 3 20.63 -17.56 -3.33
N LEU A 4 19.38 -17.13 -3.38
CA LEU A 4 18.58 -16.77 -2.22
C LEU A 4 17.23 -17.49 -2.22
N THR A 5 16.67 -17.65 -1.03
CA THR A 5 15.30 -18.05 -0.82
C THR A 5 14.52 -16.90 -0.19
N VAL A 6 13.44 -16.48 -0.83
CA VAL A 6 12.59 -15.37 -0.38
C VAL A 6 11.20 -15.90 -0.08
N LEU A 7 10.69 -15.63 1.12
CA LEU A 7 9.31 -15.92 1.50
C LEU A 7 8.45 -14.66 1.36
N SER A 8 7.27 -14.78 0.78
CA SER A 8 6.29 -13.70 0.71
C SER A 8 4.94 -14.15 1.25
N THR A 9 4.35 -13.36 2.13
CA THR A 9 2.98 -13.55 2.60
C THR A 9 1.97 -13.09 1.55
N ALA A 10 0.69 -13.45 1.74
CA ALA A 10 -0.43 -13.04 0.87
C ALA A 10 -0.14 -13.24 -0.64
N CYS A 11 0.53 -14.33 -0.99
CA CYS A 11 0.99 -14.59 -2.36
C CYS A 11 -0.17 -14.74 -3.36
N GLY A 12 -1.41 -14.95 -2.89
CA GLY A 12 -2.62 -14.98 -3.69
C GLY A 12 -3.16 -13.62 -4.12
N ALA A 13 -2.56 -12.52 -3.68
CA ALA A 13 -3.02 -11.21 -4.10
C ALA A 13 -2.71 -10.96 -5.59
N ILE A 14 -3.65 -10.33 -6.29
CA ILE A 14 -3.68 -10.16 -7.74
C ILE A 14 -2.43 -9.48 -8.34
N PHE A 15 -1.68 -8.74 -7.53
CA PHE A 15 -0.46 -8.03 -7.96
C PHE A 15 0.84 -8.83 -7.72
N MET A 16 0.76 -9.95 -7.01
CA MET A 16 1.95 -10.73 -6.60
C MET A 16 2.77 -11.30 -7.76
N PRO A 17 2.18 -11.75 -8.89
CA PRO A 17 2.99 -12.16 -10.03
C PRO A 17 3.99 -11.09 -10.50
N GLY A 18 3.59 -9.81 -10.49
CA GLY A 18 4.49 -8.70 -10.81
C GLY A 18 5.62 -8.52 -9.78
N PHE A 19 5.32 -8.68 -8.49
CA PHE A 19 6.32 -8.64 -7.43
C PHE A 19 7.34 -9.79 -7.57
N PHE A 20 6.88 -11.01 -7.84
CA PHE A 20 7.76 -12.17 -8.03
C PHE A 20 8.64 -12.03 -9.26
N ARG A 21 8.13 -11.44 -10.35
CA ARG A 21 8.95 -11.09 -11.51
C ARG A 21 10.10 -10.16 -11.14
N CYS A 22 9.88 -9.15 -10.33
CA CYS A 22 10.94 -8.26 -9.85
C CYS A 22 12.07 -9.03 -9.13
N LEU A 23 11.71 -10.07 -8.36
CA LEU A 23 12.69 -10.88 -7.66
C LEU A 23 13.40 -11.90 -8.59
N LYS A 24 12.65 -12.56 -9.48
CA LYS A 24 13.22 -13.56 -10.40
C LYS A 24 14.04 -12.94 -11.53
N GLU A 25 13.58 -11.81 -12.08
CA GLU A 25 14.25 -11.11 -13.20
C GLU A 25 15.22 -10.01 -12.69
N ASN A 26 16.00 -10.31 -11.63
CA ASN A 26 16.96 -9.38 -11.03
C ASN A 26 18.29 -9.31 -11.78
N HIS A 27 18.60 -10.24 -12.69
CA HIS A 27 19.80 -10.35 -13.51
C HIS A 27 21.14 -10.52 -12.75
N GLU A 28 21.11 -10.76 -11.43
CA GLU A 28 22.33 -10.93 -10.61
C GLU A 28 22.42 -12.33 -9.97
N ARG A 29 21.28 -12.96 -9.62
CA ARG A 29 21.24 -14.27 -8.95
C ARG A 29 19.88 -14.96 -9.10
N ASN A 30 19.86 -16.27 -8.84
CA ASN A 30 18.60 -17.00 -8.72
C ASN A 30 17.94 -16.72 -7.37
N ILE A 31 16.61 -16.58 -7.38
CA ILE A 31 15.81 -16.44 -6.17
C ILE A 31 14.68 -17.47 -6.19
N LYS A 32 14.71 -18.39 -5.22
CA LYS A 32 13.62 -19.31 -4.94
C LYS A 32 12.53 -18.57 -4.19
N ILE A 33 11.29 -18.66 -4.66
CA ILE A 33 10.14 -17.99 -4.06
C ILE A 33 9.31 -18.98 -3.25
N ILE A 34 9.18 -18.74 -1.96
CA ILE A 34 8.26 -19.43 -1.07
C ILE A 34 7.05 -18.50 -0.90
N GLY A 35 5.88 -18.94 -1.38
CA GLY A 35 4.62 -18.22 -1.19
C GLY A 35 3.82 -18.78 -0.05
N CYS A 36 3.19 -17.94 0.76
CA CYS A 36 2.20 -18.38 1.74
C CYS A 36 0.94 -17.53 1.70
N ASP A 37 -0.21 -18.19 1.94
CA ASP A 37 -1.53 -17.55 1.93
C ASP A 37 -2.50 -18.36 2.82
N ILE A 38 -3.65 -17.77 3.13
CA ILE A 38 -4.72 -18.43 3.90
C ILE A 38 -5.56 -19.41 3.06
N SER A 39 -5.50 -19.32 1.73
CA SER A 39 -6.27 -20.14 0.79
C SER A 39 -5.68 -21.55 0.64
N ASP A 40 -6.41 -22.48 0.00
CA ASP A 40 -5.90 -23.84 -0.25
C ASP A 40 -4.90 -23.91 -1.42
N GLY A 41 -4.67 -22.82 -2.11
CA GLY A 41 -3.52 -22.54 -2.97
C GLY A 41 -3.23 -23.48 -4.13
N LYS A 42 -4.18 -24.26 -4.63
CA LYS A 42 -3.95 -25.20 -5.75
C LYS A 42 -3.38 -24.55 -7.01
N PHE A 43 -3.68 -23.27 -7.25
CA PHE A 43 -3.17 -22.48 -8.38
C PHE A 43 -1.89 -21.69 -8.04
N MET A 44 -1.51 -21.63 -6.77
CA MET A 44 -0.34 -20.83 -6.34
C MET A 44 0.98 -21.41 -6.82
N THR A 45 1.05 -22.71 -7.02
CA THR A 45 2.24 -23.38 -7.57
C THR A 45 2.58 -22.94 -9.00
N ALA A 46 1.63 -22.30 -9.69
CA ALA A 46 1.90 -21.69 -11.00
C ALA A 46 2.69 -20.35 -10.91
N ILE A 47 2.76 -19.74 -9.73
CA ILE A 47 3.39 -18.41 -9.55
C ILE A 47 4.52 -18.37 -8.53
N VAL A 48 4.65 -19.39 -7.68
CA VAL A 48 5.72 -19.56 -6.69
C VAL A 48 6.37 -20.94 -6.81
N ASP A 49 7.61 -21.09 -6.35
CA ASP A 49 8.32 -22.35 -6.43
C ASP A 49 7.85 -23.36 -5.37
N VAL A 50 7.47 -22.87 -4.19
CA VAL A 50 6.87 -23.67 -3.11
C VAL A 50 5.75 -22.88 -2.46
N TYR A 51 4.63 -23.55 -2.17
CA TYR A 51 3.47 -22.93 -1.54
C TYR A 51 3.16 -23.53 -0.17
N TYR A 52 2.81 -22.68 0.79
CA TYR A 52 2.33 -23.05 2.12
C TYR A 52 1.01 -22.36 2.46
N LYS A 53 0.04 -23.14 2.91
CA LYS A 53 -1.14 -22.59 3.59
C LYS A 53 -0.77 -22.22 5.01
N VAL A 54 -1.14 -21.00 5.43
CA VAL A 54 -0.87 -20.47 6.77
C VAL A 54 -2.16 -19.98 7.45
N PRO A 55 -2.18 -19.90 8.79
CA PRO A 55 -3.28 -19.28 9.53
C PRO A 55 -3.48 -17.81 9.12
N ARG A 56 -4.59 -17.21 9.55
CA ARG A 56 -4.78 -15.75 9.41
C ARG A 56 -3.81 -15.01 10.32
N TYR A 57 -3.36 -13.81 9.92
CA TYR A 57 -2.47 -12.96 10.75
C TYR A 57 -3.08 -12.61 12.13
N THR A 58 -4.40 -12.78 12.33
CA THR A 58 -5.10 -12.60 13.60
C THR A 58 -5.01 -13.80 14.54
N GLU A 59 -4.52 -14.95 14.06
CA GLU A 59 -4.36 -16.17 14.85
C GLU A 59 -3.01 -16.19 15.56
N SER A 60 -2.98 -16.72 16.78
CA SER A 60 -1.81 -16.62 17.67
C SER A 60 -0.58 -17.38 17.17
N ASP A 61 -0.76 -18.40 16.36
CA ASP A 61 0.27 -19.28 15.80
C ASP A 61 0.79 -18.83 14.44
N TYR A 62 0.27 -17.70 13.90
CA TYR A 62 0.63 -17.22 12.57
C TYR A 62 2.13 -17.01 12.37
N ILE A 63 2.76 -16.23 13.25
CA ILE A 63 4.22 -15.93 13.15
C ILE A 63 5.05 -17.20 13.41
N ASP A 64 4.65 -18.06 14.32
CA ASP A 64 5.37 -19.30 14.62
C ASP A 64 5.35 -20.22 13.40
N LYS A 65 4.23 -20.28 12.66
CA LYS A 65 4.15 -21.02 11.40
C LYS A 65 5.04 -20.43 10.30
N ILE A 66 5.13 -19.11 10.20
CA ILE A 66 6.06 -18.46 9.25
C ILE A 66 7.52 -18.79 9.61
N ILE A 67 7.89 -18.76 10.89
CA ILE A 67 9.24 -19.11 11.36
C ILE A 67 9.56 -20.58 11.05
N GLU A 68 8.62 -21.51 11.28
CA GLU A 68 8.77 -22.91 10.93
C GLU A 68 9.08 -23.10 9.43
N ILE A 69 8.33 -22.40 8.57
CA ILE A 69 8.57 -22.43 7.11
C ILE A 69 9.93 -21.86 6.77
N CYS A 70 10.32 -20.75 7.40
CA CYS A 70 11.64 -20.14 7.19
C CYS A 70 12.79 -21.11 7.50
N VAL A 71 12.68 -21.88 8.58
CA VAL A 71 13.69 -22.89 8.94
C VAL A 71 13.71 -24.04 7.95
N ASN A 72 12.55 -24.59 7.60
CA ASN A 72 12.44 -25.75 6.70
C ASN A 72 12.93 -25.45 5.29
N GLU A 73 12.72 -24.23 4.79
CA GLU A 73 13.05 -23.81 3.43
C GLU A 73 14.36 -23.04 3.33
N ASN A 74 15.09 -22.83 4.44
CA ASN A 74 16.30 -22.02 4.53
C ASN A 74 16.09 -20.61 3.92
N VAL A 75 15.06 -19.91 4.39
CA VAL A 75 14.69 -18.59 3.90
C VAL A 75 15.73 -17.55 4.31
N ASP A 76 16.14 -16.71 3.38
CA ASP A 76 17.05 -15.58 3.64
C ASP A 76 16.28 -14.29 3.99
N VAL A 77 15.19 -14.03 3.28
CA VAL A 77 14.41 -12.79 3.41
C VAL A 77 12.91 -13.07 3.40
N VAL A 78 12.18 -12.43 4.31
CA VAL A 78 10.70 -12.44 4.35
C VAL A 78 10.17 -11.08 3.92
N PHE A 79 9.16 -11.08 3.03
CA PHE A 79 8.39 -9.91 2.65
C PHE A 79 6.94 -10.01 3.14
N PRO A 80 6.59 -9.34 4.25
CA PRO A 80 5.19 -9.16 4.63
C PRO A 80 4.48 -8.21 3.63
N GLN A 81 3.29 -8.60 3.14
CA GLN A 81 2.57 -7.85 2.11
C GLN A 81 1.31 -7.14 2.63
N ILE A 82 0.83 -7.52 3.81
CA ILE A 82 -0.39 -6.97 4.41
C ILE A 82 -0.02 -5.91 5.45
N SER A 83 -0.51 -4.68 5.32
CA SER A 83 -0.19 -3.59 6.27
C SER A 83 -0.48 -3.96 7.73
N MET A 84 -1.53 -4.76 7.97
CA MET A 84 -1.97 -5.15 9.32
C MET A 84 -1.09 -6.23 9.98
N GLU A 85 -0.24 -6.93 9.22
CA GLU A 85 0.69 -7.92 9.77
C GLU A 85 2.07 -7.34 10.11
N LEU A 86 2.40 -6.13 9.60
CA LEU A 86 3.73 -5.55 9.74
C LEU A 86 4.18 -5.40 11.21
N GLU A 87 3.27 -4.99 12.09
CA GLU A 87 3.56 -4.86 13.52
C GLU A 87 3.83 -6.21 14.19
N LEU A 88 3.14 -7.28 13.74
CA LEU A 88 3.41 -8.64 14.24
C LEU A 88 4.82 -9.07 13.88
N PHE A 89 5.22 -8.92 12.62
CA PHE A 89 6.59 -9.22 12.19
C PHE A 89 7.61 -8.36 12.92
N ARG A 90 7.31 -7.06 13.10
CA ARG A 90 8.20 -6.16 13.83
C ARG A 90 8.37 -6.55 15.29
N SER A 91 7.30 -6.97 15.97
CA SER A 91 7.33 -7.38 17.37
C SER A 91 8.13 -8.67 17.61
N ARG A 92 8.24 -9.52 16.61
CA ARG A 92 8.93 -10.81 16.63
C ARG A 92 10.23 -10.82 15.82
N LEU A 93 10.76 -9.63 15.43
CA LEU A 93 11.93 -9.51 14.56
C LEU A 93 13.16 -10.27 15.11
N SER A 94 13.39 -10.26 16.44
CA SER A 94 14.47 -10.98 17.08
C SER A 94 14.39 -12.52 16.90
N ASP A 95 13.19 -13.05 16.68
CA ASP A 95 13.01 -14.50 16.44
C ASP A 95 13.50 -14.87 15.05
N PHE A 96 13.23 -14.03 14.04
CA PHE A 96 13.77 -14.18 12.69
C PHE A 96 15.30 -13.98 12.67
N GLU A 97 15.80 -12.98 13.37
CA GLU A 97 17.24 -12.72 13.46
C GLU A 97 18.00 -13.90 14.06
N ARG A 98 17.45 -14.59 15.08
CA ARG A 98 18.07 -15.79 15.68
C ARG A 98 18.26 -16.95 14.70
N ILE A 99 17.40 -17.05 13.68
CA ILE A 99 17.51 -18.07 12.63
C ILE A 99 18.19 -17.52 11.36
N GLY A 100 18.78 -16.31 11.42
CA GLY A 100 19.50 -15.68 10.31
C GLY A 100 18.64 -15.08 9.20
N VAL A 101 17.32 -14.99 9.40
CA VAL A 101 16.35 -14.50 8.41
C VAL A 101 16.18 -12.97 8.53
N LYS A 102 16.21 -12.26 7.43
CA LYS A 102 15.90 -10.84 7.34
C LYS A 102 14.42 -10.62 7.02
N VAL A 103 13.81 -9.61 7.63
CA VAL A 103 12.41 -9.27 7.38
C VAL A 103 12.30 -7.88 6.76
N ALA A 104 11.60 -7.78 5.63
CA ALA A 104 11.37 -6.51 4.94
C ALA A 104 10.26 -5.70 5.63
N VAL A 105 10.50 -5.30 6.85
CA VAL A 105 9.61 -4.47 7.67
C VAL A 105 10.33 -3.18 8.07
N SER A 106 9.59 -2.09 8.18
CA SER A 106 10.10 -0.80 8.61
C SER A 106 10.32 -0.74 10.12
N SER A 107 10.98 0.30 10.63
CA SER A 107 11.15 0.54 12.06
C SER A 107 9.79 0.67 12.77
N LYS A 108 9.79 0.49 14.10
CA LYS A 108 8.60 0.66 14.92
C LYS A 108 8.02 2.07 14.78
N ASP A 109 8.90 3.07 14.76
CA ASP A 109 8.49 4.47 14.69
C ASP A 109 7.89 4.82 13.32
N THR A 110 8.48 4.32 12.22
CA THR A 110 7.90 4.40 10.88
C THR A 110 6.49 3.79 10.83
N LEU A 111 6.31 2.58 11.38
CA LEU A 111 5.00 1.91 11.38
C LEU A 111 3.96 2.68 12.19
N ALA A 112 4.33 3.20 13.37
CA ALA A 112 3.43 3.94 14.23
C ALA A 112 2.88 5.21 13.55
N VAL A 113 3.75 5.95 12.83
CA VAL A 113 3.34 7.15 12.10
C VAL A 113 2.55 6.81 10.86
N ALA A 114 3.00 5.83 10.06
CA ALA A 114 2.33 5.46 8.80
C ALA A 114 0.94 4.87 9.03
N ASN A 115 0.73 4.16 10.15
CA ASN A 115 -0.57 3.55 10.47
C ASN A 115 -1.59 4.54 11.05
N ASN A 116 -1.23 5.80 11.28
CA ASN A 116 -2.15 6.83 11.80
C ASN A 116 -2.10 8.11 10.96
N LYS A 117 -2.96 8.17 9.93
CA LYS A 117 -3.03 9.30 9.00
C LYS A 117 -3.24 10.66 9.68
N TYR A 118 -4.05 10.69 10.75
CA TYR A 118 -4.29 11.93 11.48
C TYR A 118 -3.03 12.41 12.20
N LEU A 119 -2.34 11.50 12.90
CA LEU A 119 -1.06 11.83 13.56
C LEU A 119 -0.02 12.30 12.54
N LEU A 120 0.05 11.64 11.39
CA LEU A 120 0.95 12.01 10.30
C LEU A 120 0.68 13.46 9.82
N TYR A 121 -0.58 13.81 9.55
CA TYR A 121 -0.95 15.16 9.12
C TYR A 121 -0.69 16.22 10.19
N GLU A 122 -1.00 15.96 11.47
CA GLU A 122 -0.70 16.88 12.57
C GLU A 122 0.82 17.10 12.69
N THR A 123 1.62 16.03 12.58
CA THR A 123 3.08 16.14 12.64
C THR A 123 3.63 16.92 11.46
N MET A 124 3.14 16.66 10.24
CA MET A 124 3.52 17.41 9.05
C MET A 124 3.19 18.92 9.21
N LYS A 125 1.96 19.23 9.61
CA LYS A 125 1.49 20.61 9.81
C LYS A 125 2.29 21.34 10.89
N TYR A 126 2.57 20.67 12.01
CA TYR A 126 3.37 21.26 13.09
C TYR A 126 4.77 21.64 12.62
N ASN A 127 5.34 20.88 11.68
CA ASN A 127 6.67 21.13 11.10
C ASN A 127 6.63 21.94 9.81
N GLY A 128 5.50 22.58 9.47
CA GLY A 128 5.37 23.48 8.32
C GLY A 128 5.36 22.77 6.95
N LEU A 129 5.12 21.46 6.91
CA LEU A 129 4.96 20.72 5.66
C LEU A 129 3.53 20.86 5.13
N GLU A 130 3.39 20.83 3.80
CA GLU A 130 2.09 20.90 3.14
C GLU A 130 1.22 19.69 3.47
N THR A 131 -0.02 19.97 3.84
CA THR A 131 -1.08 18.97 4.05
C THR A 131 -2.35 19.43 3.34
N PRO A 132 -3.22 18.50 2.91
CA PRO A 132 -4.56 18.91 2.48
C PRO A 132 -5.32 19.57 3.64
N SER A 133 -6.35 20.37 3.33
CA SER A 133 -7.26 20.86 4.36
C SER A 133 -8.04 19.69 4.95
N TYR A 134 -8.03 19.54 6.28
CA TYR A 134 -8.72 18.44 6.97
C TYR A 134 -9.30 18.89 8.32
N TYR A 135 -10.36 18.18 8.75
CA TYR A 135 -11.06 18.43 10.02
C TYR A 135 -11.43 17.12 10.69
N LYS A 136 -11.23 17.01 12.00
CA LYS A 136 -11.63 15.82 12.78
C LYS A 136 -13.12 15.72 12.89
N VAL A 137 -13.67 14.52 12.68
CA VAL A 137 -15.12 14.23 12.74
C VAL A 137 -15.40 13.29 13.91
N ARG A 138 -16.23 13.74 14.86
CA ARG A 138 -16.60 12.97 16.04
C ARG A 138 -18.11 12.83 16.23
N SER A 139 -18.90 13.58 15.47
CA SER A 139 -20.37 13.60 15.54
C SER A 139 -20.95 14.15 14.25
N LYS A 140 -22.29 14.13 14.14
CA LYS A 140 -23.05 14.77 13.06
C LYS A 140 -22.72 16.26 12.96
N GLU A 141 -22.62 16.95 14.09
CA GLU A 141 -22.38 18.41 14.16
C GLU A 141 -20.99 18.71 13.60
N THR A 142 -19.95 18.04 14.09
CA THR A 142 -18.58 18.22 13.63
C THR A 142 -18.40 17.82 12.15
N LEU A 143 -19.16 16.81 11.64
CA LEU A 143 -19.20 16.51 10.21
C LEU A 143 -19.79 17.68 9.42
N THR A 144 -20.94 18.20 9.87
CA THR A 144 -21.64 19.29 9.17
C THR A 144 -20.78 20.54 9.07
N ASP A 145 -20.06 20.89 10.14
CA ASP A 145 -19.15 22.02 10.17
C ASP A 145 -17.94 21.79 9.25
N ALA A 146 -17.36 20.58 9.31
CA ALA A 146 -16.21 20.18 8.48
C ALA A 146 -16.55 20.26 6.98
N VAL A 147 -17.67 19.70 6.54
CA VAL A 147 -18.02 19.71 5.10
C VAL A 147 -18.30 21.11 4.61
N LYS A 148 -18.89 22.00 5.44
CA LYS A 148 -19.05 23.43 5.09
C LYS A 148 -17.70 24.12 4.93
N ALA A 149 -16.80 23.93 5.88
CA ALA A 149 -15.46 24.54 5.84
C ALA A 149 -14.65 24.06 4.61
N LEU A 150 -14.90 22.84 4.11
CA LEU A 150 -14.29 22.25 2.93
C LEU A 150 -15.01 22.61 1.61
N GLY A 151 -16.06 23.44 1.68
CA GLY A 151 -16.72 24.01 0.50
C GLY A 151 -17.93 23.22 -0.02
N TYR A 152 -18.48 22.27 0.76
CA TYR A 152 -19.76 21.63 0.43
C TYR A 152 -20.91 22.64 0.52
N PRO A 153 -21.91 22.68 -0.39
CA PRO A 153 -22.18 21.72 -1.47
C PRO A 153 -21.52 22.03 -2.83
N GLN A 154 -20.62 23.00 -2.93
CA GLN A 154 -19.96 23.33 -4.20
C GLN A 154 -18.85 22.34 -4.55
N LYS A 155 -18.23 21.74 -3.54
CA LYS A 155 -17.15 20.75 -3.69
C LYS A 155 -17.52 19.44 -3.03
N ASN A 156 -17.01 18.34 -3.57
CA ASN A 156 -17.01 17.03 -2.91
C ASN A 156 -16.10 17.07 -1.67
N VAL A 157 -16.43 16.25 -0.67
CA VAL A 157 -15.62 16.10 0.55
C VAL A 157 -15.29 14.63 0.77
N CYS A 158 -14.02 14.33 1.03
CA CYS A 158 -13.56 12.99 1.33
C CYS A 158 -13.59 12.74 2.84
N ILE A 159 -14.20 11.64 3.26
CA ILE A 159 -14.16 11.14 4.65
C ILE A 159 -13.25 9.94 4.71
N LYS A 160 -12.34 9.93 5.70
CA LYS A 160 -11.40 8.82 5.93
C LYS A 160 -11.41 8.38 7.39
N VAL A 161 -11.25 7.07 7.59
CA VAL A 161 -10.88 6.50 8.89
C VAL A 161 -9.36 6.64 9.06
N ALA A 162 -8.90 7.07 10.23
CA ALA A 162 -7.50 7.41 10.47
C ALA A 162 -6.55 6.20 10.40
N ASP A 163 -7.00 5.04 10.87
CA ASP A 163 -6.21 3.80 11.02
C ASP A 163 -6.61 2.69 10.02
N SER A 164 -7.27 3.05 8.91
CA SER A 164 -7.73 2.08 7.92
C SER A 164 -6.82 2.04 6.67
N SER A 165 -6.76 0.89 6.01
CA SER A 165 -6.00 0.64 4.80
C SER A 165 -6.83 -0.03 3.70
N GLY A 166 -6.36 0.01 2.44
CA GLY A 166 -7.01 -0.64 1.29
C GLY A 166 -8.39 -0.04 0.97
N SER A 167 -8.51 1.28 1.03
CA SER A 167 -9.74 2.06 0.77
C SER A 167 -10.94 1.70 1.66
N ARG A 168 -10.77 0.87 2.70
CA ARG A 168 -11.80 0.70 3.71
C ARG A 168 -11.95 1.98 4.52
N GLY A 169 -13.20 2.34 4.86
CA GLY A 169 -13.48 3.56 5.63
C GLY A 169 -13.27 4.87 4.86
N ILE A 170 -13.17 4.82 3.52
CA ILE A 170 -13.16 6.02 2.66
C ILE A 170 -14.52 6.19 2.03
N ARG A 171 -15.06 7.42 2.07
CA ARG A 171 -16.26 7.84 1.34
C ARG A 171 -16.07 9.24 0.80
N ILE A 172 -16.71 9.52 -0.35
CA ILE A 172 -16.75 10.84 -0.96
C ILE A 172 -18.19 11.35 -0.88
N ILE A 173 -18.40 12.36 -0.03
CA ILE A 173 -19.69 13.05 0.04
C ILE A 173 -19.85 13.84 -1.25
N SER A 174 -20.79 13.43 -2.08
CA SER A 174 -21.03 14.08 -3.36
C SER A 174 -21.80 15.38 -3.20
N ALA A 175 -21.32 16.42 -3.86
CA ALA A 175 -22.01 17.69 -4.00
C ALA A 175 -23.16 17.64 -5.03
N ASN A 176 -23.05 16.78 -6.05
CA ASN A 176 -23.89 16.82 -7.25
C ASN A 176 -24.66 15.53 -7.55
N LYS A 177 -24.49 14.46 -6.73
CA LYS A 177 -25.18 13.17 -6.96
C LYS A 177 -26.22 12.92 -5.88
N SER A 178 -27.45 12.67 -6.30
CA SER A 178 -28.49 12.15 -5.41
C SER A 178 -28.27 10.66 -5.11
N LYS A 179 -29.01 10.10 -4.15
CA LYS A 179 -29.05 8.65 -3.92
C LYS A 179 -29.44 7.86 -5.16
N ALA A 180 -30.39 8.38 -5.95
CA ALA A 180 -30.86 7.75 -7.17
C ALA A 180 -29.74 7.74 -8.22
N ASP A 181 -29.01 8.86 -8.38
CA ASP A 181 -27.88 8.93 -9.32
C ASP A 181 -26.78 7.93 -8.92
N ILE A 182 -26.45 7.84 -7.62
CA ILE A 182 -25.45 6.88 -7.13
C ILE A 182 -25.93 5.45 -7.40
N PHE A 183 -27.18 5.14 -7.11
CA PHE A 183 -27.74 3.80 -7.31
C PHE A 183 -27.78 3.40 -8.80
N LEU A 184 -28.17 4.32 -9.70
CA LEU A 184 -28.38 4.00 -11.11
C LEU A 184 -27.11 4.06 -11.95
N HIS A 185 -26.14 4.89 -11.58
CA HIS A 185 -25.01 5.22 -12.45
C HIS A 185 -23.64 4.88 -11.85
N GLU A 186 -23.56 4.59 -10.54
CA GLU A 186 -22.30 4.20 -9.92
C GLU A 186 -22.19 2.67 -9.78
N LYS A 187 -20.96 2.14 -9.88
CA LYS A 187 -20.71 0.73 -9.57
C LYS A 187 -20.92 0.47 -8.07
N PRO A 188 -21.28 -0.76 -7.65
CA PRO A 188 -21.41 -1.10 -6.20
C PRO A 188 -20.17 -0.82 -5.36
N SER A 189 -18.98 -0.78 -5.98
CA SER A 189 -17.71 -0.43 -5.34
C SER A 189 -17.42 1.07 -5.28
N SER A 190 -18.35 1.93 -5.74
CA SER A 190 -18.18 3.39 -5.70
C SER A 190 -18.02 3.91 -4.28
N LEU A 191 -17.19 4.93 -4.14
CA LEU A 191 -16.95 5.60 -2.87
C LEU A 191 -17.98 6.72 -2.59
N PHE A 192 -18.82 7.08 -3.56
CA PHE A 192 -19.78 8.18 -3.41
C PHE A 192 -20.90 7.84 -2.44
N VAL A 193 -21.22 8.83 -1.61
CA VAL A 193 -22.38 8.84 -0.71
C VAL A 193 -22.98 10.23 -0.65
N THR A 194 -24.24 10.35 -0.22
CA THR A 194 -24.85 11.65 0.12
C THR A 194 -24.45 12.06 1.54
N LEU A 195 -24.52 13.36 1.86
CA LEU A 195 -24.30 13.84 3.23
C LEU A 195 -25.26 13.18 4.23
N GLY A 196 -26.53 12.99 3.85
CA GLY A 196 -27.52 12.34 4.70
C GLY A 196 -27.18 10.87 5.03
N GLU A 197 -26.65 10.13 4.07
CA GLU A 197 -26.17 8.76 4.29
C GLU A 197 -24.96 8.74 5.21
N MET A 198 -24.00 9.65 5.02
CA MET A 198 -22.82 9.72 5.89
C MET A 198 -23.21 10.07 7.33
N ILE A 199 -24.17 10.99 7.54
CA ILE A 199 -24.72 11.30 8.85
C ILE A 199 -25.40 10.06 9.48
N SER A 200 -26.15 9.29 8.70
CA SER A 200 -26.78 8.06 9.18
C SER A 200 -25.75 7.03 9.65
N ILE A 201 -24.67 6.84 8.87
CA ILE A 201 -23.55 5.94 9.21
C ILE A 201 -22.91 6.36 10.53
N ILE A 202 -22.55 7.64 10.69
CA ILE A 202 -21.93 8.16 11.91
C ILE A 202 -22.83 7.94 13.13
N ASN A 203 -24.12 8.24 13.01
CA ASN A 203 -25.08 8.04 14.10
C ASN A 203 -25.23 6.56 14.48
N GLU A 204 -25.23 5.67 13.50
CA GLU A 204 -25.29 4.23 13.77
C GLU A 204 -24.00 3.72 14.44
N CYS A 205 -22.83 4.13 13.97
CA CYS A 205 -21.56 3.79 14.61
C CYS A 205 -21.50 4.32 16.06
N ALA A 206 -21.96 5.54 16.30
CA ALA A 206 -22.01 6.13 17.64
C ALA A 206 -22.94 5.36 18.58
N LYS A 207 -24.14 4.98 18.11
CA LYS A 207 -25.07 4.14 18.88
C LYS A 207 -24.47 2.79 19.26
N ARG A 208 -23.67 2.21 18.37
CA ARG A 208 -22.96 0.94 18.61
C ARG A 208 -21.70 1.11 19.46
N LYS A 209 -21.33 2.32 19.87
CA LYS A 209 -20.06 2.67 20.54
C LYS A 209 -18.82 2.19 19.74
N LYS A 210 -18.91 2.26 18.42
CA LYS A 210 -17.88 1.79 17.46
C LYS A 210 -17.53 2.88 16.44
N LEU A 211 -17.66 4.17 16.80
CA LEU A 211 -17.24 5.25 15.91
C LEU A 211 -15.72 5.28 15.89
N PRO A 212 -15.08 5.00 14.73
CA PRO A 212 -13.62 5.10 14.61
C PRO A 212 -13.18 6.56 14.60
N ASP A 213 -11.88 6.80 14.72
CA ASP A 213 -11.32 8.13 14.46
C ASP A 213 -11.49 8.48 12.98
N LEU A 214 -12.31 9.50 12.72
CA LEU A 214 -12.65 9.97 11.38
C LEU A 214 -12.12 11.39 11.17
N PHE A 215 -11.80 11.68 9.92
CA PHE A 215 -11.57 13.06 9.47
C PHE A 215 -12.18 13.31 8.08
N ALA A 216 -12.63 14.53 7.88
CA ALA A 216 -13.05 15.05 6.59
C ALA A 216 -11.89 15.82 5.97
N MET A 217 -11.66 15.65 4.69
CA MET A 217 -10.62 16.34 3.96
C MET A 217 -11.11 16.77 2.57
N GLU A 218 -10.39 17.65 1.96
CA GLU A 218 -10.63 18.07 0.60
C GLU A 218 -10.62 16.87 -0.36
N ALA A 219 -11.64 16.77 -1.23
CA ALA A 219 -11.68 15.76 -2.29
C ALA A 219 -11.05 16.34 -3.56
N MET A 220 -9.91 15.81 -3.93
CA MET A 220 -9.18 16.23 -5.14
C MET A 220 -9.86 15.67 -6.39
N PRO A 221 -10.03 16.45 -7.46
CA PRO A 221 -10.74 16.04 -8.66
C PRO A 221 -9.91 15.21 -9.64
N GLY A 222 -8.58 15.24 -9.52
CA GLY A 222 -7.66 14.59 -10.45
C GLY A 222 -7.41 13.12 -10.14
N CYS A 223 -6.54 12.51 -10.91
CA CYS A 223 -6.14 11.13 -10.74
C CYS A 223 -5.17 10.95 -9.56
N GLU A 224 -4.95 9.72 -9.17
CA GLU A 224 -3.96 9.35 -8.17
C GLU A 224 -2.54 9.45 -8.75
N TYR A 225 -1.60 9.92 -7.95
CA TYR A 225 -0.18 9.88 -8.22
C TYR A 225 0.52 9.20 -7.04
N THR A 226 1.42 8.26 -7.31
CA THR A 226 2.13 7.53 -6.25
C THR A 226 3.63 7.68 -6.41
N VAL A 227 4.34 7.95 -5.32
CA VAL A 227 5.80 7.85 -5.22
C VAL A 227 6.13 6.62 -4.40
N ASP A 228 6.82 5.64 -5.01
CA ASP A 228 7.45 4.55 -4.27
C ASP A 228 8.92 4.89 -4.05
N LEU A 229 9.43 4.59 -2.86
CA LEU A 229 10.82 4.83 -2.51
C LEU A 229 11.39 3.77 -1.57
N LEU A 230 12.71 3.71 -1.53
CA LEU A 230 13.47 2.98 -0.53
C LEU A 230 14.24 3.98 0.32
N ALA A 231 14.09 3.91 1.64
CA ALA A 231 14.75 4.78 2.60
C ALA A 231 15.61 3.98 3.60
N ASP A 232 16.53 4.68 4.23
CA ASP A 232 17.34 4.20 5.35
C ASP A 232 17.48 5.31 6.38
N LYS A 233 16.80 5.15 7.52
CA LYS A 233 16.87 6.04 8.68
C LYS A 233 16.82 7.53 8.31
N GLY A 234 15.75 7.95 7.65
CA GLY A 234 15.53 9.33 7.27
C GLY A 234 16.22 9.79 5.96
N LYS A 235 16.94 8.89 5.29
CA LYS A 235 17.57 9.19 4.01
C LYS A 235 16.90 8.40 2.88
N VAL A 236 16.44 9.08 1.85
CA VAL A 236 15.97 8.44 0.62
C VAL A 236 17.16 7.89 -0.18
N LEU A 237 17.14 6.61 -0.50
CA LEU A 237 18.16 5.93 -1.29
C LEU A 237 17.83 5.96 -2.79
N CYS A 238 16.56 5.74 -3.12
CA CYS A 238 16.02 5.89 -4.47
C CYS A 238 14.51 6.09 -4.41
N PHE A 239 13.93 6.72 -5.43
CA PHE A 239 12.50 6.90 -5.60
C PHE A 239 12.09 6.83 -7.07
N ALA A 240 10.81 6.58 -7.30
CA ALA A 240 10.17 6.70 -8.62
C ALA A 240 8.70 7.08 -8.44
N GLY A 241 8.20 7.91 -9.34
CA GLY A 241 6.81 8.35 -9.35
C GLY A 241 6.02 7.79 -10.53
N ARG A 242 4.71 7.62 -10.34
CA ARG A 242 3.78 7.22 -11.40
C ARG A 242 2.44 7.93 -11.27
N ARG A 243 1.85 8.27 -12.39
CA ARG A 243 0.45 8.69 -12.49
C ARG A 243 -0.42 7.46 -12.74
N ASN A 244 -1.45 7.26 -11.95
CA ASN A 244 -2.42 6.18 -12.09
C ASN A 244 -3.62 6.71 -12.89
N THR A 245 -3.70 6.38 -14.17
CA THR A 245 -4.73 6.90 -15.07
C THR A 245 -6.06 6.17 -14.93
N VAL A 246 -6.00 4.87 -14.62
CA VAL A 246 -7.16 4.03 -14.34
C VAL A 246 -6.88 3.20 -13.09
N SER A 247 -7.79 3.26 -12.12
CA SER A 247 -7.71 2.46 -10.88
C SER A 247 -9.00 1.65 -10.67
N SER A 248 -8.87 0.45 -10.15
CA SER A 248 -9.99 -0.40 -9.75
C SER A 248 -9.65 -1.13 -8.46
N MET A 249 -10.57 -1.15 -7.50
CA MET A 249 -10.38 -1.75 -6.16
C MET A 249 -9.05 -1.33 -5.49
N SER A 250 -8.71 -0.05 -5.58
CA SER A 250 -7.47 0.54 -5.03
C SER A 250 -6.17 0.00 -5.67
N ILE A 251 -6.26 -0.61 -6.83
CA ILE A 251 -5.12 -1.10 -7.60
C ILE A 251 -5.13 -0.40 -8.96
N ALA A 252 -4.02 0.21 -9.33
CA ALA A 252 -3.88 0.82 -10.64
C ALA A 252 -3.95 -0.24 -11.74
N GLN A 253 -4.82 -0.01 -12.72
CA GLN A 253 -4.99 -0.82 -13.92
C GLN A 253 -4.14 -0.28 -15.07
N GLU A 254 -4.04 1.05 -15.13
CA GLU A 254 -3.17 1.75 -16.07
C GLU A 254 -2.36 2.80 -15.31
N SER A 255 -1.07 2.83 -15.58
CA SER A 255 -0.15 3.80 -14.96
C SER A 255 0.98 4.15 -15.92
N ILE A 256 1.54 5.34 -15.73
CA ILE A 256 2.73 5.81 -16.46
C ILE A 256 3.75 6.37 -15.47
N VAL A 257 5.02 6.02 -15.66
CA VAL A 257 6.12 6.60 -14.88
C VAL A 257 6.30 8.06 -15.26
N GLU A 258 6.19 8.93 -14.27
CA GLU A 258 6.23 10.39 -14.43
C GLU A 258 6.94 11.02 -13.24
N GLU A 259 7.74 12.07 -13.47
CA GLU A 259 8.36 12.84 -12.40
C GLU A 259 7.47 14.02 -12.00
N GLN A 260 7.20 14.13 -10.70
CA GLN A 260 6.54 15.29 -10.07
C GLN A 260 7.49 15.85 -8.99
N PRO A 261 8.31 16.85 -9.31
CA PRO A 261 9.34 17.35 -8.40
C PRO A 261 8.79 17.84 -7.04
N GLY A 262 7.55 18.35 -7.02
CA GLY A 262 6.87 18.76 -5.78
C GLY A 262 6.61 17.57 -4.86
N ALA A 263 6.09 16.46 -5.40
CA ALA A 263 5.87 15.22 -4.66
C ALA A 263 7.19 14.64 -4.13
N PHE A 264 8.23 14.60 -4.96
CA PHE A 264 9.53 14.06 -4.55
C PHE A 264 10.14 14.84 -3.39
N ARG A 265 10.16 16.19 -3.48
CA ARG A 265 10.62 17.05 -2.37
C ARG A 265 9.85 16.81 -1.07
N LEU A 266 8.52 16.71 -1.16
CA LEU A 266 7.70 16.44 0.02
C LEU A 266 7.99 15.06 0.61
N CYS A 267 8.18 14.02 -0.21
CA CYS A 267 8.59 12.70 0.26
C CYS A 267 9.93 12.77 1.01
N GLU A 268 10.95 13.43 0.45
CA GLU A 268 12.25 13.60 1.10
C GLU A 268 12.13 14.32 2.45
N GLN A 269 11.32 15.38 2.50
CA GLN A 269 11.08 16.12 3.75
C GLN A 269 10.39 15.24 4.82
N ILE A 270 9.35 14.48 4.44
CA ILE A 270 8.65 13.58 5.36
C ILE A 270 9.57 12.45 5.83
N VAL A 271 10.32 11.84 4.91
CA VAL A 271 11.28 10.77 5.22
C VAL A 271 12.33 11.26 6.20
N SER A 272 12.91 12.43 5.97
CA SER A 272 13.92 13.02 6.85
C SER A 272 13.35 13.43 8.21
N LEU A 273 12.17 14.07 8.22
CA LEU A 273 11.52 14.56 9.44
C LEU A 273 11.17 13.42 10.41
N LEU A 274 10.69 12.29 9.86
CA LEU A 274 10.18 11.17 10.63
C LEU A 274 11.17 10.00 10.71
N GLU A 275 12.40 10.18 10.24
CA GLU A 275 13.45 9.16 10.18
C GLU A 275 12.97 7.83 9.61
N LEU A 276 12.12 7.92 8.55
CA LEU A 276 11.49 6.75 7.97
C LEU A 276 12.51 5.81 7.32
N ASP A 277 12.20 4.51 7.32
CA ASP A 277 13.04 3.48 6.71
C ASP A 277 12.23 2.40 5.96
N GLY A 278 12.89 1.66 5.10
CA GLY A 278 12.33 0.56 4.33
C GLY A 278 11.65 0.99 3.02
N ASN A 279 10.82 0.11 2.50
CA ASN A 279 9.99 0.44 1.33
C ASN A 279 8.78 1.26 1.76
N LEU A 280 8.59 2.38 1.12
CA LEU A 280 7.51 3.32 1.41
C LEU A 280 6.78 3.69 0.12
N GLY A 281 5.45 3.71 0.18
CA GLY A 281 4.60 4.21 -0.89
C GLY A 281 3.84 5.45 -0.42
N PHE A 282 4.06 6.58 -1.07
CA PHE A 282 3.39 7.85 -0.80
C PHE A 282 2.31 8.05 -1.86
N ASP A 283 1.06 8.14 -1.44
CA ASP A 283 -0.05 8.39 -2.33
C ASP A 283 -0.45 9.86 -2.30
N PHE A 284 -0.68 10.39 -3.49
CA PHE A 284 -1.12 11.75 -3.75
C PHE A 284 -2.38 11.70 -4.63
N MET A 285 -3.19 12.74 -4.55
CA MET A 285 -4.24 13.03 -5.51
C MET A 285 -3.91 14.33 -6.22
N MET A 286 -4.09 14.36 -7.53
CA MET A 286 -3.88 15.58 -8.29
C MET A 286 -5.02 16.57 -8.02
N ASN A 287 -4.69 17.83 -7.72
CA ASN A 287 -5.68 18.89 -7.56
C ASN A 287 -6.15 19.44 -8.93
N ALA A 288 -6.97 20.47 -8.94
CA ALA A 288 -7.50 21.07 -10.17
C ALA A 288 -6.42 21.74 -11.06
N ASN A 289 -5.25 22.03 -10.50
CA ASN A 289 -4.10 22.61 -11.22
C ASN A 289 -3.09 21.55 -11.68
N ASP A 290 -3.45 20.26 -11.56
CA ASP A 290 -2.55 19.12 -11.81
C ASP A 290 -1.32 19.08 -10.89
N GLU A 291 -1.45 19.57 -9.63
CA GLU A 291 -0.42 19.52 -8.62
C GLU A 291 -0.70 18.37 -7.64
N PRO A 292 0.33 17.59 -7.22
CA PRO A 292 0.16 16.47 -6.31
C PRO A 292 -0.07 16.94 -4.88
N VAL A 293 -1.18 16.52 -4.27
CA VAL A 293 -1.52 16.77 -2.86
C VAL A 293 -1.42 15.45 -2.10
N PHE A 294 -0.58 15.39 -1.07
CA PHE A 294 -0.32 14.20 -0.28
C PHE A 294 -1.59 13.67 0.41
N THR A 295 -1.83 12.37 0.37
CA THR A 295 -3.03 11.75 0.94
C THR A 295 -2.81 10.53 1.81
N ASP A 296 -1.73 9.76 1.62
CA ASP A 296 -1.48 8.53 2.39
C ASP A 296 -0.01 8.10 2.35
N LEU A 297 0.41 7.36 3.38
CA LEU A 297 1.72 6.72 3.48
C LEU A 297 1.54 5.22 3.76
N ASN A 298 2.13 4.39 2.92
CA ASN A 298 2.14 2.94 3.06
C ASN A 298 3.55 2.46 3.40
N PRO A 299 3.82 1.88 4.59
CA PRO A 299 5.16 1.42 4.99
C PRO A 299 5.47 0.02 4.43
N ARG A 300 5.22 -0.18 3.15
CA ARG A 300 5.41 -1.45 2.41
C ARG A 300 5.51 -1.22 0.91
N ILE A 301 5.87 -2.26 0.20
CA ILE A 301 5.83 -2.29 -1.26
C ILE A 301 4.38 -2.13 -1.76
N THR A 302 4.18 -1.31 -2.78
CA THR A 302 2.86 -1.08 -3.40
C THR A 302 2.57 -2.09 -4.51
N ALA A 303 1.28 -2.23 -4.87
CA ALA A 303 0.80 -3.23 -5.81
C ALA A 303 1.32 -3.08 -7.27
N THR A 304 1.79 -1.88 -7.63
CA THR A 304 2.20 -1.58 -9.03
C THR A 304 3.72 -1.54 -9.21
N ILE A 305 4.45 -2.13 -8.29
CA ILE A 305 5.91 -2.06 -8.17
C ILE A 305 6.66 -2.58 -9.41
N VAL A 306 6.07 -3.51 -10.16
CA VAL A 306 6.68 -4.08 -11.38
C VAL A 306 6.90 -3.04 -12.49
N LEU A 307 6.09 -1.98 -12.52
CA LEU A 307 6.24 -0.88 -13.46
C LEU A 307 7.61 -0.21 -13.31
N TYR A 308 8.03 0.02 -12.08
CA TYR A 308 9.31 0.66 -11.81
C TYR A 308 10.49 -0.25 -12.13
N ALA A 309 10.38 -1.57 -11.93
CA ALA A 309 11.40 -2.52 -12.36
C ALA A 309 11.60 -2.44 -13.87
N ALA A 310 10.51 -2.39 -14.66
CA ALA A 310 10.57 -2.17 -16.10
C ALA A 310 11.15 -0.79 -16.48
N ALA A 311 11.00 0.20 -15.61
CA ALA A 311 11.58 1.54 -15.78
C ALA A 311 13.04 1.66 -15.28
N GLY A 312 13.62 0.57 -14.74
CA GLY A 312 15.01 0.52 -14.27
C GLY A 312 15.22 0.65 -12.77
N VAL A 313 14.14 0.68 -11.96
CA VAL A 313 14.23 0.73 -10.49
C VAL A 313 13.49 -0.47 -9.88
N ASN A 314 14.24 -1.52 -9.56
CA ASN A 314 13.69 -2.76 -8.99
C ASN A 314 13.66 -2.69 -7.45
N PHE A 315 12.66 -2.00 -6.88
CA PHE A 315 12.53 -1.81 -5.45
C PHE A 315 12.52 -3.11 -4.62
N PRO A 316 11.80 -4.19 -5.01
CA PRO A 316 11.88 -5.45 -4.28
C PRO A 316 13.31 -5.98 -4.15
N TYR A 317 14.06 -6.00 -5.24
CA TYR A 317 15.42 -6.51 -5.22
C TYR A 317 16.40 -5.55 -4.53
N LEU A 318 16.25 -4.23 -4.69
CA LEU A 318 17.03 -3.24 -3.94
C LEU A 318 16.83 -3.38 -2.43
N ARG A 319 15.59 -3.71 -1.97
CA ARG A 319 15.34 -4.00 -0.55
C ARG A 319 16.04 -5.28 -0.09
N VAL A 320 16.07 -6.32 -0.92
CA VAL A 320 16.86 -7.54 -0.62
C VAL A 320 18.33 -7.19 -0.40
N LYS A 321 18.93 -6.44 -1.33
CA LYS A 321 20.33 -5.99 -1.22
C LYS A 321 20.57 -5.17 0.05
N GLN A 322 19.70 -4.21 0.36
CA GLN A 322 19.78 -3.40 1.59
C GLN A 322 19.77 -4.27 2.84
N LEU A 323 18.81 -5.21 2.93
CA LEU A 323 18.67 -6.10 4.10
C LEU A 323 19.88 -7.02 4.29
N LEU A 324 20.54 -7.40 3.22
CA LEU A 324 21.75 -8.20 3.22
C LEU A 324 23.04 -7.37 3.33
N ASN A 325 22.92 -6.05 3.51
CA ASN A 325 24.04 -5.11 3.54
C ASN A 325 24.93 -5.17 2.27
N GLU A 326 24.32 -5.41 1.12
CA GLU A 326 24.98 -5.38 -0.18
C GLU A 326 24.98 -3.96 -0.77
N GLU A 327 25.96 -3.66 -1.60
CA GLU A 327 26.04 -2.36 -2.27
C GLU A 327 24.83 -2.12 -3.19
N LEU A 328 24.24 -0.93 -3.05
CA LEU A 328 23.11 -0.50 -3.86
C LEU A 328 23.58 0.30 -5.06
N PRO A 329 23.15 -0.05 -6.29
CA PRO A 329 23.44 0.76 -7.46
C PRO A 329 22.73 2.12 -7.39
N VAL A 330 23.32 3.15 -7.98
CA VAL A 330 22.62 4.41 -8.25
C VAL A 330 21.66 4.17 -9.40
N VAL A 331 20.36 4.35 -9.14
CA VAL A 331 19.29 4.09 -10.10
C VAL A 331 18.41 5.31 -10.30
N LYS A 332 17.89 5.49 -11.51
CA LYS A 332 16.89 6.48 -11.84
C LYS A 332 15.84 5.85 -12.77
N ALA A 333 14.56 6.06 -12.48
CA ALA A 333 13.47 5.56 -13.29
C ALA A 333 13.42 6.28 -14.65
N LYS A 334 13.18 5.52 -15.72
CA LYS A 334 12.88 6.06 -17.05
C LYS A 334 11.42 6.50 -17.09
N THR A 335 11.17 7.77 -17.35
CA THR A 335 9.82 8.31 -17.55
C THR A 335 9.19 7.79 -18.84
N GLY A 336 7.84 7.80 -18.90
CA GLY A 336 7.08 7.38 -20.07
C GLY A 336 6.87 5.86 -20.18
N VAL A 337 7.52 5.04 -19.35
CA VAL A 337 7.20 3.61 -19.26
C VAL A 337 5.79 3.46 -18.69
N SER A 338 4.96 2.68 -19.37
CA SER A 338 3.55 2.50 -19.00
C SER A 338 3.24 1.06 -18.63
N LEU A 339 2.29 0.89 -17.72
CA LEU A 339 1.71 -0.39 -17.35
C LEU A 339 0.24 -0.41 -17.76
N ILE A 340 -0.17 -1.47 -18.43
CA ILE A 340 -1.57 -1.85 -18.62
C ILE A 340 -1.73 -3.23 -18.01
N ARG A 341 -2.55 -3.34 -16.96
CA ARG A 341 -2.78 -4.60 -16.26
C ARG A 341 -3.78 -5.45 -17.03
N LYS A 342 -3.37 -6.66 -17.35
CA LYS A 342 -4.24 -7.70 -17.92
C LYS A 342 -4.27 -8.89 -16.96
N TYR A 343 -5.38 -9.57 -16.92
CA TYR A 343 -5.54 -10.80 -16.16
C TYR A 343 -5.41 -11.99 -17.12
N ASN A 344 -4.65 -13.00 -16.69
CA ASN A 344 -4.58 -14.26 -17.38
C ASN A 344 -5.31 -15.31 -16.56
N ASP A 345 -6.11 -16.13 -17.23
CA ASP A 345 -6.74 -17.28 -16.60
C ASP A 345 -5.69 -18.36 -16.38
N VAL A 346 -5.68 -18.94 -15.19
CA VAL A 346 -4.88 -20.14 -14.88
C VAL A 346 -5.85 -21.28 -14.73
N LEU A 347 -5.77 -22.24 -15.63
CA LEU A 347 -6.61 -23.42 -15.61
C LEU A 347 -5.90 -24.51 -14.82
N VAL A 348 -6.61 -25.13 -13.87
CA VAL A 348 -6.03 -26.13 -12.96
C VAL A 348 -6.93 -27.35 -12.94
N SER A 349 -6.35 -28.54 -13.11
CA SER A 349 -7.05 -29.82 -13.00
C SER A 349 -7.53 -30.08 -11.57
N ARG A 350 -8.39 -31.10 -11.40
CA ARG A 350 -8.85 -31.52 -10.08
C ARG A 350 -7.69 -31.95 -9.16
N GLU A 351 -6.64 -32.50 -9.75
CA GLU A 351 -5.42 -32.96 -9.07
C GLU A 351 -4.45 -31.82 -8.75
N GLY A 352 -4.72 -30.58 -9.23
CA GLY A 352 -3.89 -29.41 -8.99
C GLY A 352 -2.82 -29.12 -10.04
N ASN A 353 -2.81 -29.84 -11.17
CA ASN A 353 -1.89 -29.60 -12.28
C ASN A 353 -2.38 -28.42 -13.14
N VAL A 354 -1.47 -27.53 -13.54
CA VAL A 354 -1.75 -26.46 -14.50
C VAL A 354 -2.06 -27.09 -15.86
N ILE A 355 -3.14 -26.65 -16.49
CA ILE A 355 -3.57 -27.07 -17.85
C ILE A 355 -3.19 -25.95 -18.81
N GLU A 356 -2.37 -26.26 -19.78
CA GLU A 356 -2.09 -25.38 -20.94
C GLU A 356 -3.12 -25.66 -22.03
N LEU A 357 -3.67 -24.59 -22.65
CA LEU A 357 -4.59 -24.68 -23.79
C LEU A 357 -3.84 -24.60 -25.11
#